data_57de48d67e26e41d8234b87019bf8c71
#
_entry.id   57de48d67e26e41d8234b87019bf8c71
#
_cell.length_a   1.000
_cell.length_b   1.000
_cell.length_c   1.000
_cell.angle_alpha   90.00
_cell.angle_beta   90.00
_cell.angle_gamma   90.00
#
_symmetry.space_group_name_H-M   'P 1'
#
loop_
_entity.id
_entity.type
_entity.pdbx_description
1 polymer ?
#
loop_
_entity_poly.entity_id
_entity_poly.type
_entity_poly.pdbx_seq_one_letter_code
_entity_poly.pdbx_strand_id
1 'polypeptide(L)'
;MLFRSRSSVFGDLTIEYTVPGYEGKKTNLSDHPDGYAIGPSLTSSEFTETSAEVVIAIEKGGLFTRFVEEQVDKKFKAIIVDTGGQAPRSTRTLLKRLHEELSLPVVILTDGDVYGEHIAMVIKSGSANAAHLRELTVPDAKWVGVWATDIEIGRASCRERV
;
A
#
# COMPACT_ATOMS: atom_id res chain seq x y z
N MET A 1 -20.29 -6.34 -14.94
CA MET A 1 -18.82 -6.53 -14.91
C MET A 1 -18.35 -6.11 -13.54
N LEU A 2 -18.07 -7.06 -12.65
CA LEU A 2 -17.56 -6.75 -11.31
C LEU A 2 -16.13 -6.25 -11.45
N PHE A 3 -15.91 -4.97 -11.20
CA PHE A 3 -14.56 -4.42 -11.00
C PHE A 3 -14.00 -5.03 -9.72
N ARG A 4 -13.32 -6.16 -9.83
CA ARG A 4 -12.46 -6.64 -8.76
C ARG A 4 -11.34 -5.60 -8.60
N SER A 5 -11.33 -4.90 -7.48
CA SER A 5 -10.17 -4.10 -7.10
C SER A 5 -8.93 -5.00 -7.16
N ARG A 6 -7.93 -4.62 -7.93
CA ARG A 6 -6.66 -5.36 -8.00
C ARG A 6 -5.75 -5.05 -6.81
N SER A 7 -6.18 -4.14 -5.96
CA SER A 7 -5.41 -3.66 -4.80
C SER A 7 -5.94 -4.29 -3.53
N SER A 8 -5.04 -4.70 -2.66
CA SER A 8 -5.34 -5.32 -1.37
C SER A 8 -4.55 -4.67 -0.24
N VAL A 9 -5.02 -4.84 0.99
CA VAL A 9 -4.34 -4.38 2.19
C VAL A 9 -4.31 -5.50 3.22
N PHE A 10 -3.24 -5.57 3.99
CA PHE A 10 -3.03 -6.53 5.06
C PHE A 10 -2.27 -5.87 6.21
N GLY A 11 -2.59 -6.26 7.43
CA GLY A 11 -1.90 -5.79 8.64
C GLY A 11 -2.86 -5.57 9.79
N ASP A 12 -2.31 -5.26 10.95
CA ASP A 12 -3.09 -5.03 12.16
C ASP A 12 -3.77 -3.66 12.14
N LEU A 13 -4.94 -3.63 11.54
CA LEU A 13 -5.84 -2.48 11.50
C LEU A 13 -7.28 -2.97 11.65
N THR A 14 -7.95 -2.57 12.71
CA THR A 14 -9.37 -2.82 12.92
C THR A 14 -10.18 -1.68 12.34
N ILE A 15 -11.11 -2.03 11.46
CA ILE A 15 -12.05 -1.11 10.85
C ILE A 15 -13.48 -1.36 11.34
N GLU A 16 -14.27 -0.31 11.40
CA GLU A 16 -15.70 -0.37 11.66
C GLU A 16 -16.47 0.13 10.44
N TYR A 17 -17.37 -0.71 9.94
CA TYR A 17 -18.15 -0.39 8.75
C TYR A 17 -19.18 0.70 9.03
N THR A 18 -19.27 1.65 8.12
CA THR A 18 -20.30 2.71 8.09
C THR A 18 -21.32 2.50 6.97
N VAL A 19 -21.16 1.43 6.19
CA VAL A 19 -22.05 1.11 5.05
C VAL A 19 -23.41 0.60 5.55
N PRO A 20 -24.53 1.06 4.97
CA PRO A 20 -25.87 0.60 5.35
C PRO A 20 -26.00 -0.92 5.37
N GLY A 21 -26.54 -1.47 6.47
CA GLY A 21 -26.68 -2.91 6.71
C GLY A 21 -25.45 -3.62 7.29
N TYR A 22 -24.32 -2.93 7.39
CA TYR A 22 -23.07 -3.44 8.01
C TYR A 22 -22.57 -2.53 9.13
N GLU A 23 -23.30 -1.49 9.45
CA GLU A 23 -22.95 -0.48 10.46
C GLU A 23 -22.55 -1.11 11.80
N GLY A 24 -21.46 -0.65 12.36
CA GLY A 24 -20.95 -1.11 13.65
C GLY A 24 -20.29 -2.48 13.64
N LYS A 25 -20.25 -3.19 12.50
CA LYS A 25 -19.46 -4.42 12.39
C LYS A 25 -17.98 -4.08 12.28
N LYS A 26 -17.19 -4.77 13.08
CA LYS A 26 -15.72 -4.62 13.08
C LYS A 26 -15.06 -5.80 12.41
N THR A 27 -13.97 -5.56 11.72
CA THR A 27 -13.07 -6.58 11.20
C THR A 27 -11.63 -6.10 11.30
N ASN A 28 -10.70 -7.01 11.60
CA ASN A 28 -9.29 -6.72 11.52
C ASN A 28 -8.76 -7.17 10.16
N LEU A 29 -7.98 -6.33 9.51
CA LEU A 29 -7.48 -6.63 8.15
C LEU A 29 -6.47 -7.79 8.14
N SER A 30 -5.82 -8.10 9.27
CA SER A 30 -4.95 -9.26 9.43
C SER A 30 -5.68 -10.61 9.47
N ASP A 31 -7.01 -10.61 9.63
CA ASP A 31 -7.82 -11.84 9.56
C ASP A 31 -7.99 -12.37 8.13
N HIS A 32 -7.55 -11.61 7.14
CA HIS A 32 -7.67 -11.94 5.72
C HIS A 32 -6.29 -12.26 5.10
N PRO A 33 -5.82 -13.52 5.15
CA PRO A 33 -4.46 -13.89 4.73
C PRO A 33 -4.15 -13.62 3.26
N ASP A 34 -5.17 -13.60 2.40
CA ASP A 34 -5.04 -13.24 0.98
C ASP A 34 -5.06 -11.72 0.72
N GLY A 35 -5.14 -10.93 1.81
CA GLY A 35 -5.35 -9.51 1.76
C GLY A 35 -6.83 -9.10 1.66
N TYR A 36 -7.15 -7.97 2.28
CA TYR A 36 -8.49 -7.38 2.20
C TYR A 36 -8.59 -6.46 0.98
N ALA A 37 -9.60 -6.66 0.12
CA ALA A 37 -9.75 -5.88 -1.10
C ALA A 37 -10.06 -4.40 -0.80
N ILE A 38 -9.33 -3.49 -1.44
CA ILE A 38 -9.51 -2.05 -1.28
C ILE A 38 -10.67 -1.58 -2.15
N GLY A 39 -11.79 -1.30 -1.52
CA GLY A 39 -13.01 -0.85 -2.16
C GLY A 39 -13.71 0.27 -1.38
N PRO A 40 -14.87 0.74 -1.86
CA PRO A 40 -15.62 1.82 -1.22
C PRO A 40 -15.96 1.54 0.26
N SER A 41 -16.29 0.31 0.60
CA SER A 41 -16.62 -0.09 1.98
C SER A 41 -15.45 0.10 2.94
N LEU A 42 -14.23 -0.16 2.50
CA LEU A 42 -13.03 0.08 3.29
C LEU A 42 -12.68 1.58 3.34
N THR A 43 -12.75 2.27 2.21
CA THR A 43 -12.38 3.69 2.16
C THR A 43 -13.37 4.62 2.86
N SER A 44 -14.58 4.15 3.17
CA SER A 44 -15.56 4.87 3.97
C SER A 44 -15.65 4.40 5.43
N SER A 45 -15.01 3.28 5.80
CA SER A 45 -15.02 2.76 7.17
C SER A 45 -14.24 3.65 8.14
N GLU A 46 -14.51 3.52 9.42
CA GLU A 46 -13.74 4.18 10.48
C GLU A 46 -12.58 3.27 10.93
N PHE A 47 -11.42 3.87 11.20
CA PHE A 47 -10.27 3.18 11.79
C PHE A 47 -10.39 3.22 13.31
N THR A 48 -10.42 2.07 13.98
CA THR A 48 -10.66 2.02 15.42
C THR A 48 -9.41 1.67 16.22
N GLU A 49 -8.66 0.66 15.79
CA GLU A 49 -7.51 0.16 16.52
C GLU A 49 -6.41 -0.28 15.54
N THR A 50 -5.16 0.03 15.86
CA THR A 50 -3.98 -0.45 15.14
C THR A 50 -2.76 -0.43 16.04
N SER A 51 -1.87 -1.41 15.88
CA SER A 51 -0.52 -1.41 16.44
C SER A 51 0.55 -1.05 15.41
N ALA A 52 0.14 -0.72 14.19
CA ALA A 52 1.06 -0.41 13.12
C ALA A 52 1.80 0.91 13.34
N GLU A 53 3.05 0.95 12.92
CA GLU A 53 3.94 2.11 13.01
C GLU A 53 4.33 2.65 11.62
N VAL A 54 4.04 1.90 10.55
CA VAL A 54 4.39 2.26 9.17
C VAL A 54 3.42 1.66 8.16
N VAL A 55 3.25 2.32 7.04
CA VAL A 55 2.52 1.80 5.86
C VAL A 55 3.53 1.50 4.75
N ILE A 56 3.50 0.29 4.20
CA ILE A 56 4.35 -0.12 3.09
C ILE A 56 3.47 -0.32 1.85
N ALA A 57 3.57 0.59 0.89
CA ALA A 57 2.89 0.48 -0.39
C ALA A 57 3.78 -0.27 -1.40
N ILE A 58 3.28 -1.36 -1.95
CA ILE A 58 4.00 -2.28 -2.83
C ILE A 58 3.34 -2.31 -4.21
N GLU A 59 4.12 -2.26 -5.28
CA GLU A 59 3.61 -2.28 -6.64
C GLU A 59 3.06 -3.64 -7.08
N LYS A 60 3.73 -4.74 -6.69
CA LYS A 60 3.46 -6.10 -7.20
C LYS A 60 2.78 -7.00 -6.19
N GLY A 61 1.64 -7.58 -6.58
CA GLY A 61 0.90 -8.55 -5.77
C GLY A 61 1.72 -9.77 -5.36
N GLY A 62 2.65 -10.24 -6.19
CA GLY A 62 3.56 -11.34 -5.83
C GLY A 62 4.47 -11.00 -4.65
N LEU A 63 4.96 -9.76 -4.57
CA LEU A 63 5.75 -9.29 -3.45
C LEU A 63 4.87 -9.09 -2.20
N PHE A 64 3.64 -8.60 -2.40
CA PHE A 64 2.65 -8.49 -1.33
C PHE A 64 2.41 -9.85 -0.64
N THR A 65 2.14 -10.91 -1.43
CA THR A 65 1.94 -12.26 -0.92
C THR A 65 3.16 -12.75 -0.13
N ARG A 66 4.37 -12.56 -0.65
CA ARG A 66 5.60 -12.91 0.06
C ARG A 66 5.77 -12.15 1.37
N PHE A 67 5.42 -10.88 1.41
CA PHE A 67 5.51 -10.08 2.63
C PHE A 67 4.53 -10.57 3.71
N VAL A 68 3.33 -11.00 3.30
CA VAL A 68 2.35 -11.63 4.21
C VAL A 68 2.87 -12.97 4.72
N GLU A 69 3.35 -13.85 3.84
CA GLU A 69 3.93 -15.15 4.20
C GLU A 69 5.12 -15.02 5.17
N GLU A 70 6.00 -14.06 4.93
CA GLU A 70 7.19 -13.78 5.75
C GLU A 70 6.88 -12.98 7.02
N GLN A 71 5.61 -12.66 7.27
CA GLN A 71 5.15 -11.89 8.43
C GLN A 71 5.86 -10.53 8.58
N VAL A 72 6.05 -9.83 7.47
CA VAL A 72 6.68 -8.51 7.44
C VAL A 72 5.85 -7.48 8.22
N ASP A 73 4.51 -7.63 8.19
CA ASP A 73 3.58 -6.86 9.00
C ASP A 73 3.92 -6.90 10.49
N LYS A 74 4.25 -8.07 11.03
CA LYS A 74 4.62 -8.24 12.44
C LYS A 74 6.05 -7.79 12.73
N LYS A 75 7.00 -8.10 11.82
CA LYS A 75 8.42 -7.74 11.98
C LYS A 75 8.63 -6.23 12.04
N PHE A 76 7.90 -5.48 11.25
CA PHE A 76 8.03 -4.03 11.11
C PHE A 76 6.83 -3.25 11.65
N LYS A 77 5.85 -3.91 12.27
CA LYS A 77 4.57 -3.33 12.68
C LYS A 77 3.96 -2.54 11.52
N ALA A 78 3.81 -3.19 10.37
CA ALA A 78 3.47 -2.53 9.11
C ALA A 78 2.05 -2.89 8.66
N ILE A 79 1.37 -1.91 8.05
CA ILE A 79 0.24 -2.16 7.17
C ILE A 79 0.79 -2.25 5.75
N ILE A 80 0.57 -3.39 5.09
CA ILE A 80 1.06 -3.67 3.74
C ILE A 80 -0.07 -3.39 2.76
N VAL A 81 0.19 -2.57 1.75
CA VAL A 81 -0.77 -2.17 0.72
C VAL A 81 -0.25 -2.56 -0.65
N ASP A 82 -0.95 -3.48 -1.34
CA ASP A 82 -0.73 -3.76 -2.76
C ASP A 82 -1.42 -2.69 -3.60
N THR A 83 -0.67 -1.96 -4.39
CA THR A 83 -1.23 -0.93 -5.29
C THR A 83 -1.82 -1.52 -6.56
N GLY A 84 -1.52 -2.79 -6.88
CA GLY A 84 -2.00 -3.46 -8.09
C GLY A 84 -1.45 -2.85 -9.38
N GLY A 85 -0.22 -2.37 -9.37
CA GLY A 85 0.40 -1.54 -10.40
C GLY A 85 0.12 -0.06 -10.12
N GLN A 86 -0.44 0.65 -11.09
CA GLN A 86 -0.78 2.07 -10.91
C GLN A 86 -1.86 2.21 -9.84
N ALA A 87 -1.54 2.89 -8.73
CA ALA A 87 -2.42 3.02 -7.56
C ALA A 87 -3.78 3.65 -7.92
N PRO A 88 -4.90 2.88 -7.84
CA PRO A 88 -6.24 3.40 -8.09
C PRO A 88 -6.61 4.49 -7.10
N ARG A 89 -7.67 5.23 -7.41
CA ARG A 89 -8.17 6.29 -6.51
C ARG A 89 -8.46 5.77 -5.10
N SER A 90 -9.11 4.61 -4.99
CA SER A 90 -9.43 3.99 -3.69
C SER A 90 -8.17 3.69 -2.86
N THR A 91 -7.13 3.18 -3.49
CA THR A 91 -5.84 2.90 -2.83
C THR A 91 -5.16 4.18 -2.38
N ARG A 92 -5.14 5.23 -3.21
CA ARG A 92 -4.59 6.52 -2.82
C ARG A 92 -5.38 7.18 -1.69
N THR A 93 -6.71 7.07 -1.72
CA THR A 93 -7.58 7.50 -0.61
C THR A 93 -7.21 6.79 0.68
N LEU A 94 -7.03 5.46 0.63
CA LEU A 94 -6.64 4.68 1.79
C LEU A 94 -5.26 5.12 2.33
N LEU A 95 -4.24 5.22 1.46
CA LEU A 95 -2.90 5.63 1.86
C LEU A 95 -2.90 7.01 2.53
N LYS A 96 -3.65 7.95 1.97
CA LYS A 96 -3.81 9.28 2.54
C LYS A 96 -4.48 9.24 3.92
N ARG A 97 -5.58 8.52 4.06
CA ARG A 97 -6.28 8.36 5.33
C ARG A 97 -5.40 7.72 6.41
N LEU A 98 -4.65 6.65 6.08
CA LEU A 98 -3.71 6.02 7.00
C LEU A 98 -2.62 7.01 7.46
N HIS A 99 -2.14 7.85 6.55
CA HIS A 99 -1.16 8.88 6.86
C HIS A 99 -1.73 10.00 7.72
N GLU A 100 -2.88 10.55 7.36
CA GLU A 100 -3.46 11.72 8.03
C GLU A 100 -4.19 11.37 9.34
N GLU A 101 -5.00 10.30 9.35
CA GLU A 101 -5.81 9.94 10.52
C GLU A 101 -5.02 9.19 11.58
N LEU A 102 -4.07 8.33 11.17
CA LEU A 102 -3.26 7.52 12.09
C LEU A 102 -1.83 8.03 12.25
N SER A 103 -1.46 9.11 11.56
CA SER A 103 -0.11 9.68 11.56
C SER A 103 0.98 8.68 11.17
N LEU A 104 0.66 7.70 10.33
CA LEU A 104 1.59 6.68 9.91
C LEU A 104 2.46 7.17 8.74
N PRO A 105 3.79 7.01 8.81
CA PRO A 105 4.64 7.26 7.67
C PRO A 105 4.35 6.26 6.56
N VAL A 106 4.35 6.72 5.31
CA VAL A 106 4.15 5.89 4.12
C VAL A 106 5.48 5.66 3.41
N VAL A 107 5.80 4.40 3.19
CA VAL A 107 6.97 3.95 2.45
C VAL A 107 6.50 3.29 1.17
N ILE A 108 7.13 3.61 0.05
CA ILE A 108 6.77 3.11 -1.28
C ILE A 108 7.89 2.20 -1.78
N LEU A 109 7.54 0.97 -2.14
CA LEU A 109 8.45 -0.02 -2.71
C LEU A 109 7.92 -0.44 -4.10
N THR A 110 8.64 -0.05 -5.13
CA THR A 110 8.31 -0.32 -6.53
C THR A 110 9.51 -0.93 -7.24
N ASP A 111 9.30 -1.42 -8.46
CA ASP A 111 10.38 -1.85 -9.31
C ASP A 111 11.32 -0.69 -9.66
N GLY A 112 12.60 -1.00 -9.90
CA GLY A 112 13.64 -0.03 -10.28
C GLY A 112 13.59 0.36 -11.76
N ASP A 113 12.41 0.57 -12.30
CA ASP A 113 12.18 0.99 -13.67
C ASP A 113 11.37 2.30 -13.73
N VAL A 114 11.21 2.84 -14.94
CA VAL A 114 10.49 4.11 -15.17
C VAL A 114 9.03 4.05 -14.70
N TYR A 115 8.40 2.87 -14.77
CA TYR A 115 7.03 2.68 -14.29
C TYR A 115 6.95 2.73 -12.77
N GLY A 116 7.88 2.07 -12.09
CA GLY A 116 7.96 2.11 -10.62
C GLY A 116 8.19 3.52 -10.10
N GLU A 117 9.08 4.29 -10.73
CA GLU A 117 9.28 5.70 -10.43
C GLU A 117 8.00 6.52 -10.63
N HIS A 118 7.31 6.30 -11.76
CA HIS A 118 6.05 6.97 -12.04
C HIS A 118 4.96 6.66 -10.99
N ILE A 119 4.84 5.40 -10.55
CA ILE A 119 3.88 5.00 -9.51
C ILE A 119 4.19 5.73 -8.20
N ALA A 120 5.47 5.75 -7.79
CA ALA A 120 5.89 6.46 -6.60
C ALA A 120 5.57 7.96 -6.70
N MET A 121 5.81 8.59 -7.83
CA MET A 121 5.49 10.00 -8.07
C MET A 121 3.98 10.27 -8.04
N VAL A 122 3.16 9.37 -8.59
CA VAL A 122 1.69 9.51 -8.54
C VAL A 122 1.16 9.45 -7.11
N ILE A 123 1.72 8.61 -6.25
CA ILE A 123 1.35 8.54 -4.83
C ILE A 123 1.77 9.82 -4.10
N LYS A 124 2.98 10.33 -4.36
CA LYS A 124 3.52 11.53 -3.70
C LYS A 124 2.88 12.83 -4.18
N SER A 125 2.72 12.98 -5.48
CA SER A 125 2.41 14.30 -6.09
C SER A 125 1.13 14.31 -6.91
N GLY A 126 0.51 13.14 -7.14
CA GLY A 126 -0.65 12.99 -8.00
C GLY A 126 -0.29 12.82 -9.47
N SER A 127 -1.31 12.54 -10.29
CA SER A 127 -1.16 12.40 -11.73
C SER A 127 -1.37 13.73 -12.44
N ALA A 128 -0.55 14.04 -13.44
CA ALA A 128 -0.70 15.23 -14.27
C ALA A 128 -2.09 15.30 -14.97
N ASN A 129 -2.64 14.13 -15.34
CA ASN A 129 -3.98 14.03 -15.97
C ASN A 129 -5.13 14.15 -14.96
N ALA A 130 -4.84 14.18 -13.67
CA ALA A 130 -5.82 14.26 -12.59
C ALA A 130 -5.46 15.39 -11.61
N ALA A 131 -5.10 16.55 -12.16
CA ALA A 131 -4.70 17.73 -11.37
C ALA A 131 -5.77 18.18 -10.35
N HIS A 132 -7.05 17.86 -10.63
CA HIS A 132 -8.18 18.07 -9.72
C HIS A 132 -8.22 17.06 -8.54
N LEU A 133 -7.38 16.01 -8.57
CA LEU A 133 -7.26 14.99 -7.52
C LEU A 133 -5.99 15.15 -6.68
N ARG A 134 -5.40 16.35 -6.65
CA ARG A 134 -4.27 16.67 -5.75
C ARG A 134 -4.57 16.40 -4.27
N GLU A 135 -5.85 16.34 -3.94
CA GLU A 135 -6.32 15.97 -2.59
C GLU A 135 -5.98 14.52 -2.18
N LEU A 136 -5.61 13.65 -3.14
CA LEU A 136 -5.29 12.24 -2.87
C LEU A 136 -3.78 11.95 -2.98
N THR A 137 -2.96 12.82 -2.44
CA THR A 137 -1.51 12.67 -2.44
C THR A 137 -0.97 12.52 -1.03
N VAL A 138 0.19 11.87 -0.91
CA VAL A 138 0.97 11.75 0.32
C VAL A 138 2.37 12.29 0.04
N PRO A 139 2.58 13.63 0.10
CA PRO A 139 3.85 14.25 -0.29
C PRO A 139 5.05 13.76 0.53
N ASP A 140 4.83 13.44 1.79
CA ASP A 140 5.84 12.96 2.73
C ASP A 140 6.17 11.48 2.58
N ALA A 141 5.48 10.75 1.67
CA ALA A 141 5.78 9.35 1.39
C ALA A 141 7.22 9.20 0.88
N LYS A 142 7.92 8.18 1.38
CA LYS A 142 9.32 7.92 1.02
C LYS A 142 9.40 6.78 0.03
N TRP A 143 9.92 7.03 -1.14
CA TRP A 143 10.29 5.96 -2.06
C TRP A 143 11.63 5.36 -1.62
N VAL A 144 11.63 4.08 -1.26
CA VAL A 144 12.80 3.37 -0.71
C VAL A 144 13.43 2.38 -1.68
N GLY A 145 12.97 2.28 -2.87
CA GLY A 145 13.55 1.44 -3.92
C GLY A 145 12.48 0.59 -4.62
N VAL A 146 12.88 -0.33 -5.49
CA VAL A 146 14.27 -0.76 -5.78
C VAL A 146 14.97 0.31 -6.63
N TRP A 147 16.19 0.69 -6.27
CA TRP A 147 17.00 1.65 -7.05
C TRP A 147 17.79 0.93 -8.15
N ALA A 148 18.09 1.62 -9.24
CA ALA A 148 18.95 1.08 -10.30
C ALA A 148 20.33 0.63 -9.76
N THR A 149 20.87 1.35 -8.79
CA THR A 149 22.12 1.01 -8.09
C THR A 149 22.03 -0.32 -7.32
N ASP A 150 20.88 -0.66 -6.75
CA ASP A 150 20.68 -1.93 -6.05
C ASP A 150 20.77 -3.11 -7.02
N ILE A 151 20.27 -2.92 -8.24
CA ILE A 151 20.34 -3.91 -9.33
C ILE A 151 21.78 -4.10 -9.81
N GLU A 152 22.56 -3.04 -9.90
CA GLU A 152 23.99 -3.10 -10.29
C GLU A 152 24.82 -3.86 -9.24
N ILE A 153 24.62 -3.59 -7.96
CA ILE A 153 25.27 -4.30 -6.86
C ILE A 153 24.93 -5.80 -6.90
N GLY A 154 23.65 -6.15 -7.13
CA GLY A 154 23.22 -7.54 -7.27
C GLY A 154 23.89 -8.27 -8.44
N ARG A 155 24.13 -7.60 -9.57
CA ARG A 155 24.82 -8.13 -10.74
C ARG A 155 26.33 -8.32 -10.48
N ALA A 156 26.95 -7.40 -9.77
CA ALA A 156 28.37 -7.51 -9.39
C ALA A 156 28.59 -8.74 -8.49
N SER A 157 27.74 -8.95 -7.48
CA SER A 157 27.86 -10.10 -6.58
C SER A 157 27.63 -11.46 -7.27
N CYS A 158 26.86 -11.50 -8.37
CA CYS A 158 26.69 -12.71 -9.18
C CYS A 158 27.92 -13.02 -10.07
N ARG A 159 28.71 -12.00 -10.45
CA ARG A 159 29.93 -12.22 -11.28
C ARG A 159 31.11 -12.74 -10.50
N GLU A 160 31.17 -12.55 -9.20
CA GLU A 160 32.23 -13.05 -8.34
C GLU A 160 32.10 -14.51 -7.93
N ARG A 161 31.00 -15.20 -8.35
CA ARG A 161 30.77 -16.62 -8.03
C ARG A 161 30.97 -17.58 -9.21
N VAL A 162 31.77 -17.21 -10.21
CA VAL A 162 32.16 -18.10 -11.33
C VAL A 162 33.66 -18.38 -11.24
#